data_3c6d2d10785e03cd675c6f6befa0e3e8
#
_entry.id   3c6d2d10785e03cd675c6f6befa0e3e8
#
_cell.length_a   1.000
_cell.length_b   1.000
_cell.length_c   1.000
_cell.angle_alpha   90.00
_cell.angle_beta   90.00
_cell.angle_gamma   90.00
#
_symmetry.space_group_name_H-M   'P 1'
#
loop_
_entity.id
_entity.type
_entity.pdbx_description
1 polymer ?
#
loop_
_entity_poly.entity_id
_entity_poly.type
_entity_poly.pdbx_seq_one_letter_code
_entity_poly.pdbx_strand_id
1 'polypeptide(L)'
;MSNLMKNSSILSLIFLIFFSSNIFSQVEYGITLEDLEGNSFADNHILQFDTLEYPDASFTYKVRNNTSETIRVRVEVESFSGTDGSMMELCFGECYFGVDLGQSYPINQAQPYVYIGANNTQIADGDHFFNTDPGNGVDPVEYSFRFYMCDENGDQLFSQAELQTDFSINYYYSASLGLDNMNGLKLVYYLLNDKLYVNSESILSLRIYDLAGRFISKNSISIGNNIIDVLNLSKKHVILSFESEEGQITSKKILIP
;
A
#
# COMPACT_ATOMS: atom_id res chain seq x y z
N MET A 1 80.21 10.97 -34.48
CA MET A 1 78.87 10.68 -35.03
C MET A 1 78.02 10.12 -33.90
N SER A 2 77.18 10.97 -33.28
CA SER A 2 76.39 10.64 -32.06
C SER A 2 74.98 10.45 -32.46
N ASN A 3 74.44 9.30 -32.16
CA ASN A 3 73.01 9.05 -32.28
C ASN A 3 72.28 9.32 -30.95
N LEU A 4 71.54 10.40 -30.88
CA LEU A 4 70.65 10.67 -29.76
C LEU A 4 69.45 9.75 -29.89
N MET A 5 69.31 8.85 -28.94
CA MET A 5 68.03 8.14 -28.72
C MET A 5 67.10 9.04 -27.89
N LYS A 6 66.00 9.46 -28.48
CA LYS A 6 64.89 10.14 -27.80
C LYS A 6 64.03 9.07 -27.05
N ASN A 7 64.13 9.11 -25.74
CA ASN A 7 63.15 8.39 -24.89
C ASN A 7 61.84 9.17 -24.84
N SER A 8 60.81 8.61 -25.47
CA SER A 8 59.44 9.08 -25.34
C SER A 8 58.80 8.36 -24.18
N SER A 9 58.67 9.05 -23.05
CA SER A 9 57.92 8.56 -21.90
C SER A 9 56.44 8.73 -22.19
N ILE A 10 55.76 7.63 -22.47
CA ILE A 10 54.29 7.59 -22.54
C ILE A 10 53.74 7.59 -21.10
N LEU A 11 53.29 8.76 -20.68
CA LEU A 11 52.57 8.92 -19.41
C LEU A 11 51.13 8.34 -19.58
N SER A 12 50.96 7.10 -19.14
CA SER A 12 49.64 6.46 -19.12
C SER A 12 48.80 7.07 -18.01
N LEU A 13 47.94 7.99 -18.37
CA LEU A 13 46.94 8.59 -17.48
C LEU A 13 45.82 7.58 -17.23
N ILE A 14 45.95 6.81 -16.15
CA ILE A 14 44.87 5.93 -15.67
C ILE A 14 43.79 6.83 -15.08
N PHE A 15 42.73 7.09 -15.85
CA PHE A 15 41.51 7.74 -15.37
C PHE A 15 40.71 6.73 -14.53
N LEU A 16 40.97 6.76 -13.21
CA LEU A 16 40.11 6.03 -12.26
C LEU A 16 38.73 6.72 -12.22
N ILE A 17 37.81 6.20 -13.00
CA ILE A 17 36.39 6.56 -12.87
C ILE A 17 35.85 5.92 -11.60
N PHE A 18 35.85 6.69 -10.52
CA PHE A 18 35.03 6.34 -9.34
C PHE A 18 33.56 6.38 -9.74
N PHE A 19 33.02 5.25 -10.12
CA PHE A 19 31.58 5.05 -10.07
C PHE A 19 31.20 5.06 -8.59
N SER A 20 30.81 6.21 -8.08
CA SER A 20 30.01 6.28 -6.85
C SER A 20 28.66 5.66 -7.18
N SER A 21 28.56 4.34 -7.07
CA SER A 21 27.29 3.68 -6.93
C SER A 21 26.66 4.26 -5.65
N ASN A 22 25.65 5.10 -5.80
CA ASN A 22 24.75 5.39 -4.71
C ASN A 22 24.10 4.05 -4.37
N ILE A 23 24.64 3.34 -3.42
CA ILE A 23 24.00 2.21 -2.78
C ILE A 23 22.89 2.87 -1.97
N PHE A 24 21.71 3.04 -2.57
CA PHE A 24 20.49 3.21 -1.79
C PHE A 24 20.38 1.91 -1.00
N SER A 25 20.64 1.96 0.29
CA SER A 25 20.26 0.88 1.19
C SER A 25 18.75 0.69 0.99
N GLN A 26 18.36 -0.39 0.35
CA GLN A 26 16.96 -0.79 0.36
C GLN A 26 16.65 -1.12 1.80
N VAL A 27 15.66 -0.41 2.37
CA VAL A 27 15.12 -0.78 3.67
C VAL A 27 14.55 -2.18 3.53
N GLU A 28 15.06 -3.11 4.32
CA GLU A 28 14.57 -4.48 4.35
C GLU A 28 13.38 -4.55 5.31
N TYR A 29 12.26 -5.09 4.84
CA TYR A 29 11.09 -5.32 5.68
C TYR A 29 11.29 -6.62 6.47
N GLY A 30 11.24 -6.52 7.79
CA GLY A 30 11.28 -7.70 8.67
C GLY A 30 10.05 -8.58 8.55
N ILE A 31 8.92 -7.95 8.18
CA ILE A 31 7.66 -8.63 7.89
C ILE A 31 7.05 -8.11 6.59
N THR A 32 6.31 -8.97 5.88
CA THR A 32 5.49 -8.64 4.71
C THR A 32 4.19 -9.42 4.76
N LEU A 33 3.16 -8.92 4.07
CA LEU A 33 1.93 -9.68 3.84
C LEU A 33 1.99 -10.35 2.47
N GLU A 34 1.47 -11.57 2.43
CA GLU A 34 1.33 -12.39 1.21
C GLU A 34 -0.13 -12.84 1.06
N ASP A 35 -0.56 -13.04 -0.19
CA ASP A 35 -1.79 -13.77 -0.48
C ASP A 35 -1.59 -15.29 -0.28
N LEU A 36 -2.63 -16.08 -0.55
CA LEU A 36 -2.55 -17.54 -0.42
C LEU A 36 -1.65 -18.19 -1.47
N GLU A 37 -1.39 -17.52 -2.58
CA GLU A 37 -0.48 -17.93 -3.65
C GLU A 37 0.98 -17.58 -3.35
N GLY A 38 1.24 -16.77 -2.31
CA GLY A 38 2.58 -16.34 -1.91
C GLY A 38 3.06 -15.06 -2.60
N ASN A 39 2.15 -14.28 -3.21
CA ASN A 39 2.49 -12.98 -3.76
C ASN A 39 2.49 -11.94 -2.65
N SER A 40 3.61 -11.20 -2.50
CA SER A 40 3.74 -10.15 -1.49
C SER A 40 3.07 -8.86 -1.92
N PHE A 41 2.45 -8.17 -0.96
CA PHE A 41 1.90 -6.84 -1.15
C PHE A 41 2.96 -5.76 -0.86
N ALA A 42 2.78 -4.59 -1.44
CA ALA A 42 3.55 -3.41 -1.07
C ALA A 42 3.07 -2.87 0.29
N ASP A 43 3.97 -2.25 1.05
CA ASP A 43 3.59 -1.50 2.24
C ASP A 43 2.56 -0.41 1.90
N ASN A 44 1.57 -0.23 2.77
CA ASN A 44 0.40 0.64 2.53
C ASN A 44 -0.44 0.23 1.31
N HIS A 45 -0.40 -1.04 0.91
CA HIS A 45 -1.30 -1.54 -0.14
C HIS A 45 -2.76 -1.40 0.26
N ILE A 46 -3.62 -1.16 -0.74
CA ILE A 46 -5.03 -0.95 -0.51
C ILE A 46 -5.84 -2.06 -1.14
N LEU A 47 -6.55 -2.76 -0.28
CA LEU A 47 -7.53 -3.76 -0.63
C LEU A 47 -8.85 -3.06 -0.89
N GLN A 48 -9.45 -3.29 -2.05
CA GLN A 48 -10.66 -2.58 -2.48
C GLN A 48 -11.81 -3.54 -2.68
N PHE A 49 -12.96 -3.19 -2.11
CA PHE A 49 -14.18 -3.99 -2.16
C PHE A 49 -15.37 -3.13 -2.55
N ASP A 50 -16.20 -3.64 -3.44
CA ASP A 50 -17.48 -3.04 -3.88
C ASP A 50 -18.69 -3.85 -3.39
N THR A 51 -18.42 -4.94 -2.69
CA THR A 51 -19.40 -5.84 -2.09
C THR A 51 -19.12 -6.06 -0.61
N LEU A 52 -20.14 -6.54 0.12
CA LEU A 52 -20.06 -7.00 1.51
C LEU A 52 -20.29 -8.52 1.62
N GLU A 53 -20.39 -9.19 0.47
CA GLU A 53 -20.69 -10.61 0.43
C GLU A 53 -19.42 -11.45 0.66
N TYR A 54 -19.54 -12.47 1.50
CA TYR A 54 -18.47 -13.45 1.67
C TYR A 54 -18.51 -14.49 0.52
N PRO A 55 -17.38 -14.91 -0.06
CA PRO A 55 -15.99 -14.57 0.31
C PRO A 55 -15.43 -13.32 -0.39
N ASP A 56 -16.16 -12.69 -1.31
CA ASP A 56 -15.66 -11.67 -2.23
C ASP A 56 -15.20 -10.38 -1.50
N ALA A 57 -15.76 -10.08 -0.32
CA ALA A 57 -15.36 -8.98 0.55
C ALA A 57 -14.34 -9.39 1.62
N SER A 58 -13.88 -10.65 1.62
CA SER A 58 -12.91 -11.17 2.58
C SER A 58 -11.51 -11.17 1.98
N PHE A 59 -10.54 -10.62 2.71
CA PHE A 59 -9.15 -10.69 2.35
C PHE A 59 -8.40 -11.66 3.26
N THR A 60 -8.13 -12.85 2.74
CA THR A 60 -7.33 -13.86 3.43
C THR A 60 -5.85 -13.64 3.13
N TYR A 61 -5.01 -13.65 4.17
CA TYR A 61 -3.60 -13.30 4.07
C TYR A 61 -2.71 -14.22 4.91
N LYS A 62 -1.41 -14.13 4.64
CA LYS A 62 -0.34 -14.67 5.48
C LYS A 62 0.65 -13.56 5.81
N VAL A 63 1.11 -13.52 7.05
CA VAL A 63 2.23 -12.66 7.45
C VAL A 63 3.51 -13.48 7.33
N ARG A 64 4.45 -12.97 6.55
CA ARG A 64 5.76 -13.56 6.35
C ARG A 64 6.81 -12.89 7.22
N ASN A 65 7.59 -13.70 7.91
CA ASN A 65 8.81 -13.29 8.59
C ASN A 65 10.01 -13.40 7.62
N ASN A 66 10.62 -12.29 7.29
CA ASN A 66 11.79 -12.22 6.41
C ASN A 66 13.11 -12.26 7.18
N THR A 67 13.07 -12.39 8.52
CA THR A 67 14.26 -12.43 9.36
C THR A 67 14.77 -13.86 9.58
N SER A 68 16.01 -14.00 10.01
CA SER A 68 16.63 -15.28 10.38
C SER A 68 16.25 -15.80 11.76
N GLU A 69 15.44 -15.05 12.52
CA GLU A 69 15.02 -15.38 13.88
C GLU A 69 13.50 -15.59 13.95
N THR A 70 13.04 -16.32 14.94
CA THR A 70 11.60 -16.38 15.26
C THR A 70 11.16 -15.04 15.83
N ILE A 71 10.09 -14.47 15.27
CA ILE A 71 9.55 -13.19 15.69
C ILE A 71 8.18 -13.34 16.33
N ARG A 72 7.75 -12.27 17.00
CA ARG A 72 6.40 -12.08 17.54
C ARG A 72 5.77 -10.92 16.78
N VAL A 73 4.54 -11.09 16.31
CA VAL A 73 3.84 -10.09 15.51
C VAL A 73 2.47 -9.82 16.11
N ARG A 74 2.06 -8.57 16.05
CA ARG A 74 0.71 -8.10 16.35
C ARG A 74 0.17 -7.28 15.19
N VAL A 75 -1.15 -7.09 15.15
CA VAL A 75 -1.80 -6.16 14.24
C VAL A 75 -2.56 -5.11 15.04
N GLU A 76 -2.36 -3.83 14.71
CA GLU A 76 -3.04 -2.69 15.31
C GLU A 76 -4.03 -2.09 14.30
N VAL A 77 -5.18 -1.65 14.79
CA VAL A 77 -6.11 -0.81 14.03
C VAL A 77 -5.67 0.64 14.18
N GLU A 78 -4.89 1.14 13.22
CA GLU A 78 -4.34 2.51 13.28
C GLU A 78 -5.39 3.58 13.09
N SER A 79 -6.32 3.33 12.16
CA SER A 79 -7.41 4.26 11.87
C SER A 79 -8.57 3.54 11.21
N PHE A 80 -9.76 4.13 11.33
CA PHE A 80 -10.89 3.82 10.46
C PHE A 80 -11.76 5.06 10.24
N SER A 81 -12.51 5.09 9.13
CA SER A 81 -13.47 6.13 8.80
C SER A 81 -14.70 5.54 8.10
N GLY A 82 -15.82 6.25 8.17
CA GLY A 82 -17.10 5.78 7.61
C GLY A 82 -17.75 4.62 8.35
N THR A 83 -17.20 4.23 9.50
CA THR A 83 -17.62 3.09 10.35
C THR A 83 -17.28 3.36 11.81
N ASP A 84 -17.85 2.58 12.71
CA ASP A 84 -17.48 2.54 14.14
C ASP A 84 -16.61 1.32 14.51
N GLY A 85 -16.24 0.49 13.53
CA GLY A 85 -15.43 -0.70 13.69
C GLY A 85 -16.19 -1.95 14.14
N SER A 86 -17.47 -1.83 14.57
CA SER A 86 -18.22 -2.94 15.18
C SER A 86 -18.54 -4.10 14.24
N MET A 87 -18.49 -3.88 12.94
CA MET A 87 -18.83 -4.87 11.92
C MET A 87 -17.63 -5.36 11.09
N MET A 88 -16.41 -5.09 11.56
CA MET A 88 -15.17 -5.66 11.01
C MET A 88 -14.86 -6.98 11.73
N GLU A 89 -14.66 -8.06 10.97
CA GLU A 89 -14.02 -9.27 11.46
C GLU A 89 -12.54 -9.23 11.15
N LEU A 90 -11.72 -9.35 12.19
CA LEU A 90 -10.28 -9.42 12.11
C LEU A 90 -9.83 -10.76 12.69
N CYS A 91 -9.21 -11.60 11.85
CA CYS A 91 -8.58 -12.84 12.28
C CYS A 91 -7.06 -12.73 12.09
N PHE A 92 -6.32 -12.86 13.20
CA PHE A 92 -4.87 -13.00 13.23
C PHE A 92 -4.48 -13.89 14.41
N GLY A 93 -4.30 -15.19 14.13
CA GLY A 93 -4.15 -16.24 15.12
C GLY A 93 -5.44 -16.55 15.87
N GLU A 94 -6.24 -15.56 16.20
CA GLU A 94 -7.59 -15.63 16.78
C GLU A 94 -8.50 -14.68 16.01
N CYS A 95 -9.81 -14.94 16.01
CA CYS A 95 -10.79 -14.08 15.33
C CYS A 95 -11.53 -13.17 16.32
N TYR A 96 -11.72 -11.92 15.92
CA TYR A 96 -12.39 -10.88 16.68
C TYR A 96 -13.50 -10.26 15.84
N PHE A 97 -14.71 -10.18 16.42
CA PHE A 97 -15.85 -9.49 15.81
C PHE A 97 -15.98 -8.09 16.42
N GLY A 98 -15.81 -7.08 15.60
CA GLY A 98 -15.63 -5.70 16.03
C GLY A 98 -14.19 -5.40 16.42
N VAL A 99 -13.74 -4.21 16.01
CA VAL A 99 -12.39 -3.71 16.26
C VAL A 99 -12.43 -2.31 16.84
N ASP A 100 -11.49 -2.01 17.73
CA ASP A 100 -11.36 -0.71 18.37
C ASP A 100 -10.15 0.05 17.84
N LEU A 101 -10.29 1.37 17.68
CA LEU A 101 -9.22 2.25 17.25
C LEU A 101 -8.05 2.24 18.24
N GLY A 102 -6.84 2.06 17.74
CA GLY A 102 -5.61 1.96 18.52
C GLY A 102 -5.44 0.63 19.26
N GLN A 103 -6.37 -0.32 19.12
CA GLN A 103 -6.26 -1.63 19.73
C GLN A 103 -5.38 -2.55 18.89
N SER A 104 -4.47 -3.24 19.59
CA SER A 104 -3.63 -4.29 18.98
C SER A 104 -4.16 -5.69 19.29
N TYR A 105 -4.10 -6.55 18.29
CA TYR A 105 -4.56 -7.95 18.32
C TYR A 105 -3.37 -8.90 18.12
N PRO A 106 -3.39 -10.10 18.71
CA PRO A 106 -4.39 -10.64 19.65
C PRO A 106 -4.49 -9.82 20.94
N ILE A 107 -5.72 -9.80 21.54
CA ILE A 107 -5.97 -9.15 22.85
C ILE A 107 -5.79 -10.13 24.03
N ASN A 108 -5.46 -11.39 23.75
CA ASN A 108 -5.25 -12.40 24.75
C ASN A 108 -4.00 -12.08 25.59
N GLN A 109 -4.19 -11.73 26.86
CA GLN A 109 -3.08 -11.35 27.75
C GLN A 109 -2.07 -12.48 28.01
N ALA A 110 -2.47 -13.74 27.87
CA ALA A 110 -1.57 -14.88 28.06
C ALA A 110 -0.66 -15.10 26.84
N GLN A 111 -1.11 -14.69 25.65
CA GLN A 111 -0.35 -14.74 24.40
C GLN A 111 -0.76 -13.56 23.51
N PRO A 112 -0.22 -12.36 23.78
CA PRO A 112 -0.65 -11.13 23.08
C PRO A 112 -0.06 -10.98 21.68
N TYR A 113 0.48 -12.04 21.08
CA TYR A 113 1.15 -12.01 19.77
C TYR A 113 1.07 -13.38 19.09
N VAL A 114 1.31 -13.37 17.79
CA VAL A 114 1.50 -14.56 16.96
C VAL A 114 2.98 -14.82 16.76
N TYR A 115 3.43 -16.05 16.95
CA TYR A 115 4.80 -16.47 16.63
C TYR A 115 4.94 -16.83 15.16
N ILE A 116 5.98 -16.32 14.51
CA ILE A 116 6.32 -16.67 13.13
C ILE A 116 7.78 -17.11 13.08
N GLY A 117 8.02 -18.34 12.66
CA GLY A 117 9.37 -18.91 12.56
C GLY A 117 10.24 -18.16 11.55
N ALA A 118 11.57 -18.29 11.69
CA ALA A 118 12.55 -17.68 10.80
C ALA A 118 12.28 -18.01 9.32
N ASN A 119 12.27 -17.00 8.45
CA ASN A 119 12.04 -17.13 7.01
C ASN A 119 10.78 -17.92 6.64
N ASN A 120 9.72 -17.82 7.45
CA ASN A 120 8.49 -18.59 7.33
C ASN A 120 7.26 -17.67 7.37
N THR A 121 6.09 -18.23 7.07
CA THR A 121 4.78 -17.59 7.27
C THR A 121 4.10 -18.11 8.53
N GLN A 122 3.12 -17.37 9.07
CA GLN A 122 2.28 -17.90 10.15
C GLN A 122 1.57 -19.19 9.70
N ILE A 123 1.27 -20.04 10.69
CA ILE A 123 0.74 -21.39 10.43
C ILE A 123 -0.79 -21.38 10.27
N ALA A 124 -1.48 -20.39 10.85
CA ALA A 124 -2.94 -20.33 10.81
C ALA A 124 -3.42 -20.12 9.36
N ASP A 125 -4.17 -21.10 8.85
CA ASP A 125 -4.90 -20.95 7.59
C ASP A 125 -6.24 -20.30 7.92
N GLY A 126 -6.51 -19.14 7.29
CA GLY A 126 -7.79 -18.44 7.45
C GLY A 126 -7.73 -17.11 8.19
N ASP A 127 -6.53 -16.61 8.52
CA ASP A 127 -6.39 -15.22 8.96
C ASP A 127 -6.87 -14.27 7.85
N HIS A 128 -7.79 -13.35 8.21
CA HIS A 128 -8.44 -12.51 7.21
C HIS A 128 -8.99 -11.22 7.81
N PHE A 129 -9.30 -10.27 6.94
CA PHE A 129 -10.17 -9.14 7.20
C PHE A 129 -11.48 -9.33 6.44
N PHE A 130 -12.60 -9.09 7.10
CA PHE A 130 -13.92 -9.13 6.47
C PHE A 130 -14.83 -8.06 7.08
N ASN A 131 -15.20 -7.08 6.26
CA ASN A 131 -16.10 -6.02 6.67
C ASN A 131 -17.53 -6.31 6.18
N THR A 132 -18.49 -6.16 7.08
CA THR A 132 -19.94 -6.25 6.77
C THR A 132 -20.66 -4.92 6.97
N ASP A 133 -19.92 -3.84 7.33
CA ASP A 133 -20.50 -2.50 7.51
C ASP A 133 -20.73 -1.83 6.15
N PRO A 134 -21.98 -1.51 5.79
CA PRO A 134 -22.27 -0.77 4.58
C PRO A 134 -21.91 0.72 4.68
N GLY A 135 -21.52 1.21 5.87
CA GLY A 135 -21.35 2.62 6.13
C GLY A 135 -22.64 3.41 5.98
N ASN A 136 -22.52 4.66 5.63
CA ASN A 136 -23.66 5.55 5.38
C ASN A 136 -24.16 5.52 3.91
N GLY A 137 -23.53 4.70 3.05
CA GLY A 137 -23.84 4.59 1.63
C GLY A 137 -23.37 5.75 0.76
N VAL A 138 -22.68 6.74 1.33
CA VAL A 138 -22.14 7.93 0.63
C VAL A 138 -20.63 7.97 0.73
N ASP A 139 -20.11 7.90 1.96
CA ASP A 139 -18.69 7.88 2.24
C ASP A 139 -18.18 6.44 2.26
N PRO A 140 -16.94 6.19 1.84
CA PRO A 140 -16.36 4.87 1.93
C PRO A 140 -16.17 4.44 3.39
N VAL A 141 -16.11 3.13 3.60
CA VAL A 141 -15.67 2.52 4.86
C VAL A 141 -14.19 2.17 4.69
N GLU A 142 -13.36 2.70 5.54
CA GLU A 142 -11.92 2.56 5.46
C GLU A 142 -11.37 2.07 6.78
N TYR A 143 -10.38 1.17 6.71
CA TYR A 143 -9.57 0.74 7.85
C TYR A 143 -8.11 0.75 7.45
N SER A 144 -7.22 1.17 8.38
CA SER A 144 -5.78 0.99 8.29
C SER A 144 -5.33 0.02 9.36
N PHE A 145 -4.68 -1.06 8.93
CA PHE A 145 -4.13 -2.08 9.81
C PHE A 145 -2.60 -2.06 9.71
N ARG A 146 -1.93 -2.00 10.84
CA ARG A 146 -0.49 -2.06 10.93
C ARG A 146 -0.05 -3.34 11.65
N PHE A 147 0.64 -4.20 10.94
CA PHE A 147 1.36 -5.33 11.51
C PHE A 147 2.70 -4.84 12.03
N TYR A 148 3.11 -5.27 13.20
CA TYR A 148 4.40 -4.88 13.76
C TYR A 148 5.04 -6.02 14.57
N MET A 149 6.37 -6.07 14.54
CA MET A 149 7.14 -6.93 15.38
C MET A 149 7.11 -6.41 16.83
N CYS A 150 6.99 -7.31 17.79
CA CYS A 150 6.93 -6.94 19.20
C CYS A 150 7.86 -7.80 20.08
N ASP A 151 8.08 -7.34 21.29
CA ASP A 151 8.79 -8.07 22.33
C ASP A 151 7.89 -9.13 23.03
N GLU A 152 8.37 -9.72 24.10
CA GLU A 152 7.65 -10.73 24.89
C GLU A 152 6.43 -10.19 25.64
N ASN A 153 6.35 -8.86 25.83
CA ASN A 153 5.23 -8.19 26.48
C ASN A 153 4.18 -7.72 25.46
N GLY A 154 4.48 -7.83 24.15
CA GLY A 154 3.67 -7.31 23.08
C GLY A 154 3.93 -5.83 22.75
N ASP A 155 5.00 -5.24 23.33
CA ASP A 155 5.41 -3.88 23.05
C ASP A 155 6.13 -3.81 21.69
N GLN A 156 5.80 -2.79 20.90
CA GLN A 156 6.36 -2.62 19.54
C GLN A 156 7.88 -2.48 19.55
N LEU A 157 8.53 -3.23 18.66
CA LEU A 157 9.92 -3.03 18.31
C LEU A 157 10.02 -1.96 17.21
N PHE A 158 10.79 -0.90 17.49
CA PHE A 158 10.93 0.20 16.53
C PHE A 158 11.90 -0.16 15.41
N SER A 159 11.55 0.30 14.20
CA SER A 159 12.38 0.13 13.00
C SER A 159 13.78 0.75 13.19
N GLN A 160 14.78 0.06 12.66
CA GLN A 160 16.16 0.52 12.63
C GLN A 160 16.52 0.94 11.20
N ALA A 161 17.68 1.59 11.01
CA ALA A 161 18.09 2.16 9.73
C ALA A 161 18.08 1.16 8.55
N GLU A 162 18.23 -0.13 8.83
CA GLU A 162 18.37 -1.20 7.84
C GLU A 162 17.18 -2.19 7.84
N LEU A 163 16.34 -2.18 8.90
CA LEU A 163 15.23 -3.12 9.07
C LEU A 163 13.95 -2.38 9.49
N GLN A 164 12.93 -2.42 8.66
CA GLN A 164 11.59 -1.97 9.00
C GLN A 164 10.85 -3.10 9.72
N THR A 165 10.33 -2.82 10.92
CA THR A 165 9.70 -3.80 11.81
C THR A 165 8.18 -3.77 11.77
N ASP A 166 7.60 -2.96 10.90
CA ASP A 166 6.18 -2.81 10.70
C ASP A 166 5.82 -2.81 9.22
N PHE A 167 4.54 -3.05 8.93
CA PHE A 167 3.96 -3.13 7.60
C PHE A 167 2.49 -2.78 7.69
N SER A 168 2.02 -1.87 6.86
CA SER A 168 0.62 -1.43 6.86
C SER A 168 -0.13 -1.92 5.64
N ILE A 169 -1.43 -2.18 5.83
CA ILE A 169 -2.38 -2.49 4.77
C ILE A 169 -3.69 -1.76 5.04
N ASN A 170 -4.36 -1.34 3.98
CA ASN A 170 -5.61 -0.61 4.07
C ASN A 170 -6.74 -1.42 3.47
N TYR A 171 -7.85 -1.53 4.17
CA TYR A 171 -9.09 -2.10 3.69
C TYR A 171 -10.04 -0.96 3.32
N TYR A 172 -10.54 -0.97 2.10
CA TYR A 172 -11.41 0.07 1.56
C TYR A 172 -12.66 -0.57 0.96
N TYR A 173 -13.82 -0.21 1.49
CA TYR A 173 -15.10 -0.60 0.93
C TYR A 173 -15.90 0.63 0.49
N SER A 174 -16.49 0.57 -0.70
CA SER A 174 -17.49 1.52 -1.14
C SER A 174 -18.45 0.85 -2.11
N ALA A 175 -19.74 0.88 -1.82
CA ALA A 175 -20.79 0.41 -2.72
C ALA A 175 -20.83 1.18 -4.07
N SER A 176 -20.19 2.36 -4.11
CA SER A 176 -20.03 3.18 -5.31
C SER A 176 -18.63 3.09 -5.93
N LEU A 177 -17.79 2.13 -5.51
CA LEU A 177 -16.67 1.69 -6.34
C LEU A 177 -17.29 1.18 -7.64
N GLY A 178 -17.65 2.12 -8.52
CA GLY A 178 -17.98 1.73 -9.85
C GLY A 178 -16.74 1.03 -10.40
N LEU A 179 -16.80 -0.28 -10.56
CA LEU A 179 -16.15 -0.93 -11.67
C LEU A 179 -16.80 -0.31 -12.92
N ASP A 180 -16.53 0.96 -13.12
CA ASP A 180 -16.66 1.55 -14.42
C ASP A 180 -15.64 0.79 -15.27
N ASN A 181 -16.06 -0.34 -15.86
CA ASN A 181 -15.51 -0.85 -17.11
C ASN A 181 -15.70 0.27 -18.13
N MET A 182 -15.02 1.39 -17.86
CA MET A 182 -15.07 2.61 -18.59
C MET A 182 -14.36 2.37 -19.92
N ASN A 183 -15.08 1.91 -20.91
CA ASN A 183 -14.59 1.79 -22.28
C ASN A 183 -13.27 1.00 -22.42
N GLY A 184 -13.05 -0.02 -21.61
CA GLY A 184 -11.87 -0.89 -21.69
C GLY A 184 -10.64 -0.41 -20.88
N LEU A 185 -10.71 0.71 -20.17
CA LEU A 185 -9.67 1.11 -19.23
C LEU A 185 -9.91 0.46 -17.86
N LYS A 186 -9.03 -0.44 -17.46
CA LYS A 186 -9.03 -1.06 -16.14
C LYS A 186 -8.26 -0.17 -15.18
N LEU A 187 -8.97 0.63 -14.42
CA LEU A 187 -8.39 1.45 -13.36
C LEU A 187 -9.38 1.55 -12.20
N VAL A 188 -8.83 1.65 -11.01
CA VAL A 188 -9.56 1.90 -9.77
C VAL A 188 -9.01 3.16 -9.14
N TYR A 189 -9.85 4.04 -8.63
CA TYR A 189 -9.40 5.23 -7.92
C TYR A 189 -10.30 5.54 -6.73
N TYR A 190 -9.73 6.18 -5.73
CA TYR A 190 -10.45 6.65 -4.54
C TYR A 190 -9.71 7.85 -3.93
N LEU A 191 -10.39 8.52 -3.01
CA LEU A 191 -9.89 9.69 -2.28
C LEU A 191 -9.69 9.33 -0.81
N LEU A 192 -8.52 9.64 -0.27
CA LEU A 192 -8.22 9.47 1.15
C LEU A 192 -7.26 10.58 1.60
N ASN A 193 -7.59 11.30 2.68
CA ASN A 193 -6.73 12.33 3.29
C ASN A 193 -6.16 13.33 2.27
N ASP A 194 -7.03 13.94 1.45
CA ASP A 194 -6.67 14.90 0.39
C ASP A 194 -5.72 14.35 -0.69
N LYS A 195 -5.64 13.04 -0.81
CA LYS A 195 -4.91 12.33 -1.86
C LYS A 195 -5.86 11.52 -2.72
N LEU A 196 -5.63 11.57 -4.04
CA LEU A 196 -6.28 10.69 -5.00
C LEU A 196 -5.33 9.51 -5.25
N TYR A 197 -5.78 8.34 -4.87
CA TYR A 197 -5.10 7.07 -5.15
C TYR A 197 -5.65 6.52 -6.46
N VAL A 198 -4.77 6.05 -7.33
CA VAL A 198 -5.14 5.46 -8.61
C VAL A 198 -4.33 4.19 -8.82
N ASN A 199 -5.00 3.06 -8.91
CA ASN A 199 -4.39 1.80 -9.35
C ASN A 199 -4.76 1.56 -10.81
N SER A 200 -3.80 1.35 -11.68
CA SER A 200 -4.00 1.18 -13.12
C SER A 200 -3.22 -0.01 -13.67
N GLU A 201 -3.85 -0.76 -14.57
CA GLU A 201 -3.18 -1.85 -15.33
C GLU A 201 -2.41 -1.31 -16.55
N SER A 202 -2.54 -0.01 -16.88
CA SER A 202 -1.88 0.62 -18.02
C SER A 202 -1.36 2.01 -17.69
N ILE A 203 -0.46 2.52 -18.53
CA ILE A 203 0.02 3.91 -18.46
C ILE A 203 -1.10 4.83 -18.92
N LEU A 204 -1.45 5.81 -18.08
CA LEU A 204 -2.51 6.77 -18.35
C LEU A 204 -2.03 8.21 -18.12
N SER A 205 -2.77 9.16 -18.68
CA SER A 205 -2.70 10.57 -18.35
C SER A 205 -3.99 10.97 -17.62
N LEU A 206 -3.87 11.43 -16.39
CA LEU A 206 -4.99 12.02 -15.65
C LEU A 206 -4.98 13.54 -15.86
N ARG A 207 -6.10 14.08 -16.35
CA ARG A 207 -6.38 15.51 -16.36
C ARG A 207 -7.52 15.82 -15.39
N ILE A 208 -7.38 16.89 -14.64
CA ILE A 208 -8.40 17.36 -13.69
C ILE A 208 -8.96 18.68 -14.21
N TYR A 209 -10.29 18.78 -14.21
CA TYR A 209 -11.02 19.98 -14.67
C TYR A 209 -12.00 20.43 -13.58
N ASP A 210 -12.34 21.70 -13.55
CA ASP A 210 -13.49 22.17 -12.79
C ASP A 210 -14.80 21.86 -13.53
N LEU A 211 -15.96 22.15 -12.87
CA LEU A 211 -17.26 21.90 -13.47
C LEU A 211 -17.57 22.76 -14.71
N ALA A 212 -16.83 23.84 -14.93
CA ALA A 212 -16.92 24.67 -16.13
C ALA A 212 -16.01 24.16 -17.27
N GLY A 213 -15.34 23.01 -17.08
CA GLY A 213 -14.43 22.41 -18.05
C GLY A 213 -13.06 23.10 -18.11
N ARG A 214 -12.72 23.98 -17.17
CA ARG A 214 -11.42 24.63 -17.14
C ARG A 214 -10.38 23.64 -16.58
N PHE A 215 -9.27 23.55 -17.29
CA PHE A 215 -8.14 22.71 -16.90
C PHE A 215 -7.52 23.18 -15.57
N ILE A 216 -7.27 22.23 -14.66
CA ILE A 216 -6.65 22.47 -13.36
C ILE A 216 -5.25 21.86 -13.32
N SER A 217 -5.13 20.55 -13.57
CA SER A 217 -3.84 19.86 -13.51
C SER A 217 -3.77 18.63 -14.41
N LYS A 218 -2.54 18.17 -14.67
CA LYS A 218 -2.25 16.94 -15.39
C LYS A 218 -1.22 16.13 -14.60
N ASN A 219 -1.47 14.83 -14.50
CA ASN A 219 -0.59 13.88 -13.84
C ASN A 219 -0.39 12.67 -14.75
N SER A 220 0.80 12.08 -14.72
CA SER A 220 1.06 10.79 -15.36
C SER A 220 0.75 9.68 -14.38
N ILE A 221 0.05 8.66 -14.81
CA ILE A 221 -0.30 7.47 -14.06
C ILE A 221 0.52 6.31 -14.61
N SER A 222 1.33 5.70 -13.77
CA SER A 222 2.08 4.49 -14.10
C SER A 222 1.25 3.24 -13.84
N ILE A 223 1.69 2.09 -14.33
CA ILE A 223 1.10 0.80 -13.96
C ILE A 223 1.28 0.60 -12.45
N GLY A 224 0.23 0.09 -11.78
CA GLY A 224 0.18 -0.12 -10.34
C GLY A 224 -0.36 1.10 -9.59
N ASN A 225 0.05 1.27 -8.34
CA ASN A 225 -0.45 2.29 -7.43
C ASN A 225 0.21 3.66 -7.66
N ASN A 226 -0.62 4.69 -7.77
CA ASN A 226 -0.21 6.09 -7.92
C ASN A 226 -0.91 6.93 -6.86
N ILE A 227 -0.21 7.94 -6.32
CA ILE A 227 -0.75 8.85 -5.32
C ILE A 227 -0.61 10.28 -5.84
N ILE A 228 -1.71 11.02 -5.87
CA ILE A 228 -1.78 12.38 -6.38
C ILE A 228 -2.33 13.28 -5.27
N ASP A 229 -1.58 14.32 -4.93
CA ASP A 229 -2.02 15.32 -3.97
C ASP A 229 -3.13 16.19 -4.58
N VAL A 230 -4.27 16.23 -3.90
CA VAL A 230 -5.46 17.00 -4.31
C VAL A 230 -5.92 17.99 -3.23
N LEU A 231 -5.10 18.25 -2.20
CA LEU A 231 -5.40 19.16 -1.09
C LEU A 231 -5.90 20.53 -1.58
N ASN A 232 -5.29 21.08 -2.63
CA ASN A 232 -5.69 22.37 -3.23
C ASN A 232 -7.09 22.35 -3.87
N LEU A 233 -7.71 21.17 -4.00
CA LEU A 233 -9.02 20.94 -4.58
C LEU A 233 -10.07 20.60 -3.54
N SER A 234 -9.71 20.53 -2.25
CA SER A 234 -10.62 20.20 -1.14
C SER A 234 -11.90 21.03 -1.21
N LYS A 235 -13.03 20.37 -0.90
CA LYS A 235 -14.41 20.89 -0.97
C LYS A 235 -14.86 21.36 -2.36
N LYS A 236 -14.24 20.84 -3.41
CA LYS A 236 -14.61 21.17 -4.80
C LYS A 236 -15.11 19.96 -5.57
N HIS A 237 -16.13 20.18 -6.38
CA HIS A 237 -16.46 19.21 -7.41
C HIS A 237 -15.51 19.39 -8.58
N VAL A 238 -14.94 18.29 -9.06
CA VAL A 238 -14.02 18.25 -10.19
C VAL A 238 -14.42 17.15 -11.16
N ILE A 239 -13.90 17.21 -12.38
CA ILE A 239 -13.98 16.15 -13.37
C ILE A 239 -12.59 15.54 -13.50
N LEU A 240 -12.45 14.27 -13.19
CA LEU A 240 -11.27 13.47 -13.50
C LEU A 240 -11.43 12.94 -14.93
N SER A 241 -10.41 13.08 -15.77
CA SER A 241 -10.39 12.54 -17.12
C SER A 241 -9.11 11.73 -17.32
N PHE A 242 -9.26 10.42 -17.47
CA PHE A 242 -8.16 9.49 -17.72
C PHE A 242 -8.08 9.22 -19.23
N GLU A 243 -6.89 9.26 -19.78
CA GLU A 243 -6.61 9.03 -21.20
C GLU A 243 -5.48 8.01 -21.34
N SER A 244 -5.71 6.92 -22.07
CA SER A 244 -4.68 5.93 -22.39
C SER A 244 -3.76 6.41 -23.53
N GLU A 245 -2.63 5.72 -23.72
CA GLU A 245 -1.73 5.96 -24.85
C GLU A 245 -2.42 5.70 -26.21
N GLU A 246 -3.44 4.85 -26.23
CA GLU A 246 -4.25 4.55 -27.42
C GLU A 246 -5.35 5.60 -27.70
N GLY A 247 -5.44 6.63 -26.84
CA GLY A 247 -6.43 7.70 -26.99
C GLY A 247 -7.81 7.37 -26.44
N GLN A 248 -7.97 6.28 -25.69
CA GLN A 248 -9.22 6.02 -24.98
C GLN A 248 -9.35 7.01 -23.83
N ILE A 249 -10.52 7.64 -23.71
CA ILE A 249 -10.78 8.64 -22.68
C ILE A 249 -11.97 8.19 -21.84
N THR A 250 -11.80 8.29 -20.53
CA THR A 250 -12.88 8.15 -19.57
C THR A 250 -12.89 9.33 -18.61
N SER A 251 -14.07 9.75 -18.17
CA SER A 251 -14.19 10.90 -17.27
C SER A 251 -15.25 10.67 -16.19
N LYS A 252 -14.94 11.10 -14.98
CA LYS A 252 -15.83 11.01 -13.82
C LYS A 252 -15.89 12.34 -13.08
N LYS A 253 -17.11 12.73 -12.68
CA LYS A 253 -17.31 13.85 -11.75
C LYS A 253 -17.20 13.32 -10.32
N ILE A 254 -16.36 13.94 -9.50
CA ILE A 254 -16.19 13.60 -8.09
C ILE A 254 -16.26 14.87 -7.22
N LEU A 255 -16.57 14.70 -5.95
CA LEU A 255 -16.36 15.71 -4.91
C LEU A 255 -15.04 15.37 -4.19
N ILE A 256 -14.14 16.32 -4.09
CA ILE A 256 -12.97 16.21 -3.19
C ILE A 256 -13.44 16.68 -1.81
N PRO A 257 -13.39 15.84 -0.77
CA PRO A 257 -13.93 16.13 0.57
C PRO A 257 -13.38 17.39 1.24
#